data_de704c01c35db9878ef4807a30498d4d
#
_entry.id   de704c01c35db9878ef4807a30498d4d
#
_cell.length_a   1.000
_cell.length_b   1.000
_cell.length_c   1.000
_cell.angle_alpha   90.00
_cell.angle_beta   90.00
_cell.angle_gamma   90.00
#
_symmetry.space_group_name_H-M   'P 1'
#
loop_
_entity.id
_entity.type
_entity.pdbx_description
1 polymer ?
#
loop_
_entity_poly.entity_id
_entity_poly.type
_entity_poly.pdbx_seq_one_letter_code
_entity_poly.pdbx_strand_id
1 'polypeptide(L)'
;MRIKVIGAGSIGRRHHDNLLSLGIDSTLVPWREYSPAVMDDADAVVIATATDVRVGPIGDAAERNLPMYIEKPVAFRPEDLVRIEHMSREVAEKSVVGLMMRYHPAFRLLADQDVSDAVRFSLDIGHDVTQWRQNWLFSESYAAKPNGGGVLLDLCHEIDMASVLFPGLMLEGVYCLGHDSYPEVDMSSRLTLVSPKGAAGSVGMDYLTPKLHRRAVVYGYERMYDFDFAAQHYVITDENGPRTVGREMERNEMFVGITGDWLRILRGEEPENRLVPRLDRVSESTALTATAWAARQFYGTIEKEIP
;
A
#
# COMPACT_ATOMS: atom_id res chain seq x y z
N MET A 1 21.95 -8.28 -13.97
CA MET A 1 21.05 -7.18 -13.57
C MET A 1 21.47 -6.75 -12.18
N ARG A 2 21.81 -5.48 -12.02
CA ARG A 2 22.21 -4.86 -10.75
C ARG A 2 21.09 -3.93 -10.27
N ILE A 3 20.59 -4.16 -9.07
CA ILE A 3 19.51 -3.38 -8.48
C ILE A 3 19.99 -2.70 -7.20
N LYS A 4 19.84 -1.38 -7.11
CA LYS A 4 20.12 -0.62 -5.90
C LYS A 4 18.85 -0.48 -5.08
N VAL A 5 18.93 -0.76 -3.79
CA VAL A 5 17.82 -0.58 -2.84
C VAL A 5 18.12 0.66 -2.00
N ILE A 6 17.39 1.74 -2.25
CA ILE A 6 17.56 3.03 -1.58
C ILE A 6 16.69 3.06 -0.32
N GLY A 7 17.33 3.10 0.85
CA GLY A 7 16.67 3.00 2.15
C GLY A 7 16.94 1.65 2.83
N ALA A 8 17.69 1.66 3.93
CA ALA A 8 18.10 0.47 4.69
C ALA A 8 17.22 0.22 5.94
N GLY A 9 15.99 0.68 5.94
CA GLY A 9 14.99 0.33 6.95
C GLY A 9 14.52 -1.13 6.82
N SER A 10 13.57 -1.53 7.67
CA SER A 10 13.05 -2.91 7.68
C SER A 10 12.55 -3.38 6.31
N ILE A 11 11.82 -2.52 5.57
CA ILE A 11 11.28 -2.88 4.26
C ILE A 11 12.37 -2.92 3.18
N GLY A 12 13.32 -1.97 3.21
CA GLY A 12 14.44 -1.99 2.27
C GLY A 12 15.34 -3.22 2.42
N ARG A 13 15.62 -3.64 3.67
CA ARG A 13 16.34 -4.91 3.92
C ARG A 13 15.58 -6.10 3.38
N ARG A 14 14.26 -6.16 3.59
CA ARG A 14 13.41 -7.23 3.03
C ARG A 14 13.50 -7.30 1.51
N HIS A 15 13.43 -6.16 0.81
CA HIS A 15 13.59 -6.13 -0.64
C HIS A 15 14.97 -6.60 -1.07
N HIS A 16 16.00 -6.15 -0.39
CA HIS A 16 17.37 -6.58 -0.65
C HIS A 16 17.52 -8.10 -0.50
N ASP A 17 17.05 -8.67 0.62
CA ASP A 17 17.11 -10.10 0.90
C ASP A 17 16.30 -10.92 -0.12
N ASN A 18 15.11 -10.45 -0.49
CA ASN A 18 14.28 -11.09 -1.52
C ASN A 18 14.96 -11.06 -2.90
N LEU A 19 15.58 -9.94 -3.29
CA LEU A 19 16.33 -9.86 -4.55
C LEU A 19 17.51 -10.83 -4.57
N LEU A 20 18.28 -10.91 -3.48
CA LEU A 20 19.38 -11.88 -3.35
C LEU A 20 18.86 -13.32 -3.45
N SER A 21 17.74 -13.64 -2.80
CA SER A 21 17.14 -14.98 -2.86
C SER A 21 16.66 -15.37 -4.26
N LEU A 22 16.33 -14.37 -5.09
CA LEU A 22 15.96 -14.53 -6.49
C LEU A 22 17.17 -14.51 -7.45
N GLY A 23 18.40 -14.51 -6.92
CA GLY A 23 19.63 -14.53 -7.70
C GLY A 23 19.99 -13.20 -8.37
N ILE A 24 19.45 -12.09 -7.87
CA ILE A 24 19.72 -10.74 -8.39
C ILE A 24 20.86 -10.10 -7.60
N ASP A 25 21.79 -9.48 -8.30
CA ASP A 25 22.83 -8.65 -7.70
C ASP A 25 22.20 -7.39 -7.12
N SER A 26 22.14 -7.33 -5.80
CA SER A 26 21.48 -6.25 -5.07
C SER A 26 22.44 -5.54 -4.12
N THR A 27 22.39 -4.22 -4.09
CA THR A 27 23.14 -3.38 -3.15
C THR A 27 22.19 -2.55 -2.31
N LEU A 28 22.30 -2.67 -0.99
CA LEU A 28 21.52 -1.88 -0.04
C LEU A 28 22.23 -0.56 0.26
N VAL A 29 21.56 0.58 0.00
CA VAL A 29 22.09 1.93 0.19
C VAL A 29 21.33 2.62 1.32
N PRO A 30 21.94 2.84 2.50
CA PRO A 30 21.31 3.62 3.57
C PRO A 30 21.00 5.04 3.11
N TRP A 31 19.84 5.59 3.54
CA TRP A 31 19.44 6.94 3.15
C TRP A 31 20.50 8.01 3.41
N ARG A 32 21.21 7.92 4.55
CA ARG A 32 22.29 8.86 4.89
C ARG A 32 23.50 8.82 3.95
N GLU A 33 23.64 7.74 3.18
CA GLU A 33 24.74 7.52 2.21
C GLU A 33 24.26 7.73 0.77
N TYR A 34 22.97 8.08 0.61
CA TYR A 34 22.37 8.30 -0.69
C TYR A 34 22.91 9.57 -1.36
N SER A 35 23.28 9.43 -2.60
CA SER A 35 23.44 10.49 -3.58
C SER A 35 22.97 9.97 -4.93
N PRO A 36 22.54 10.82 -5.88
CA PRO A 36 22.10 10.36 -7.20
C PRO A 36 23.13 9.47 -7.94
N ALA A 37 24.42 9.70 -7.71
CA ALA A 37 25.49 8.92 -8.33
C ALA A 37 25.50 7.43 -7.96
N VAL A 38 24.88 7.02 -6.85
CA VAL A 38 24.78 5.60 -6.48
C VAL A 38 23.95 4.77 -7.47
N MET A 39 23.17 5.46 -8.33
CA MET A 39 22.33 4.84 -9.35
C MET A 39 23.04 4.70 -10.71
N ASP A 40 24.21 5.32 -10.91
CA ASP A 40 24.86 5.42 -12.24
C ASP A 40 25.24 4.05 -12.84
N ASP A 41 25.43 3.02 -12.00
CA ASP A 41 25.76 1.66 -12.42
C ASP A 41 24.59 0.67 -12.25
N ALA A 42 23.38 1.15 -11.97
CA ALA A 42 22.20 0.32 -11.75
C ALA A 42 21.43 0.05 -13.06
N ASP A 43 20.82 -1.13 -13.14
CA ASP A 43 19.85 -1.47 -14.20
C ASP A 43 18.42 -1.12 -13.79
N ALA A 44 18.15 -1.06 -12.48
CA ALA A 44 16.87 -0.66 -11.88
C ALA A 44 17.07 -0.32 -10.40
N VAL A 45 16.07 0.30 -9.78
CA VAL A 45 16.14 0.73 -8.37
C VAL A 45 14.89 0.37 -7.56
N VAL A 46 15.08 0.02 -6.30
CA VAL A 46 14.00 -0.05 -5.29
C VAL A 46 14.07 1.19 -4.42
N ILE A 47 12.98 1.94 -4.35
CA ILE A 47 12.88 3.16 -3.54
C ILE A 47 12.07 2.85 -2.27
N ALA A 48 12.78 2.55 -1.19
CA ALA A 48 12.24 2.13 0.11
C ALA A 48 12.52 3.18 1.22
N THR A 49 12.55 4.45 0.84
CA THR A 49 12.73 5.60 1.75
C THR A 49 11.43 5.93 2.50
N ALA A 50 11.54 6.78 3.52
CA ALA A 50 10.37 7.44 4.10
C ALA A 50 9.64 8.29 3.03
N THR A 51 8.33 8.50 3.22
CA THR A 51 7.47 9.10 2.18
C THR A 51 7.82 10.57 1.94
N ASP A 52 8.22 11.29 2.99
CA ASP A 52 8.56 12.72 2.95
C ASP A 52 9.77 13.06 2.06
N VAL A 53 10.67 12.11 1.84
CA VAL A 53 11.90 12.31 1.03
C VAL A 53 11.87 11.58 -0.32
N ARG A 54 10.80 10.85 -0.63
CA ARG A 54 10.74 9.87 -1.72
C ARG A 54 10.76 10.49 -3.12
N VAL A 55 10.19 11.68 -3.27
CA VAL A 55 10.08 12.37 -4.58
C VAL A 55 11.45 12.60 -5.21
N GLY A 56 12.47 12.95 -4.40
CA GLY A 56 13.83 13.17 -4.89
C GLY A 56 14.42 11.93 -5.60
N PRO A 57 14.58 10.79 -4.90
CA PRO A 57 15.08 9.56 -5.51
C PRO A 57 14.26 9.04 -6.71
N ILE A 58 12.93 9.27 -6.74
CA ILE A 58 12.11 8.97 -7.92
C ILE A 58 12.55 9.83 -9.11
N GLY A 59 12.74 11.14 -8.89
CA GLY A 59 13.24 12.05 -9.94
C GLY A 59 14.62 11.65 -10.44
N ASP A 60 15.56 11.37 -9.53
CA ASP A 60 16.93 10.96 -9.88
C ASP A 60 16.96 9.66 -10.70
N ALA A 61 16.07 8.70 -10.41
CA ALA A 61 15.91 7.47 -11.16
C ALA A 61 15.27 7.73 -12.54
N ALA A 62 14.24 8.57 -12.60
CA ALA A 62 13.57 8.93 -13.84
C ALA A 62 14.51 9.65 -14.82
N GLU A 63 15.34 10.58 -14.35
CA GLU A 63 16.37 11.25 -15.16
C GLU A 63 17.37 10.28 -15.80
N ARG A 64 17.59 9.13 -15.17
CA ARG A 64 18.46 8.05 -15.65
C ARG A 64 17.73 6.99 -16.46
N ASN A 65 16.43 7.17 -16.69
CA ASN A 65 15.55 6.17 -17.31
C ASN A 65 15.59 4.80 -16.61
N LEU A 66 15.76 4.77 -15.29
CA LEU A 66 15.80 3.54 -14.51
C LEU A 66 14.38 3.12 -14.11
N PRO A 67 13.98 1.88 -14.44
CA PRO A 67 12.77 1.29 -13.87
C PRO A 67 12.82 1.22 -12.35
N MET A 68 11.67 1.41 -11.70
CA MET A 68 11.59 1.55 -10.25
C MET A 68 10.63 0.53 -9.62
N TYR A 69 11.00 0.00 -8.46
CA TYR A 69 10.06 -0.51 -7.49
C TYR A 69 9.90 0.56 -6.40
N ILE A 70 8.73 1.19 -6.32
CA ILE A 70 8.48 2.30 -5.39
C ILE A 70 7.63 1.78 -4.22
N GLU A 71 8.11 1.93 -2.98
CA GLU A 71 7.31 1.60 -1.82
C GLU A 71 6.08 2.51 -1.66
N LYS A 72 5.05 1.93 -1.08
CA LYS A 72 3.80 2.65 -0.78
C LYS A 72 3.97 3.57 0.46
N PRO A 73 3.19 4.66 0.56
CA PRO A 73 2.48 5.30 -0.55
C PRO A 73 3.48 5.95 -1.50
N VAL A 74 3.15 6.09 -2.77
CA VAL A 74 4.03 6.72 -3.77
C VAL A 74 4.38 8.14 -3.35
N ALA A 75 3.36 8.91 -2.97
CA ALA A 75 3.45 10.22 -2.34
C ALA A 75 2.22 10.44 -1.44
N PHE A 76 2.24 11.48 -0.62
CA PHE A 76 1.13 11.85 0.26
C PHE A 76 0.46 13.16 -0.13
N ARG A 77 1.05 13.94 -1.04
CA ARG A 77 0.48 15.16 -1.58
C ARG A 77 0.03 14.94 -3.02
N PRO A 78 -1.17 15.41 -3.40
CA PRO A 78 -1.64 15.28 -4.79
C PRO A 78 -0.69 15.93 -5.81
N GLU A 79 -0.11 17.08 -5.50
CA GLU A 79 0.85 17.78 -6.36
C GLU A 79 2.13 16.98 -6.60
N ASP A 80 2.60 16.23 -5.59
CA ASP A 80 3.77 15.36 -5.73
C ASP A 80 3.47 14.16 -6.64
N LEU A 81 2.25 13.62 -6.60
CA LEU A 81 1.84 12.55 -7.54
C LEU A 81 1.85 13.03 -8.99
N VAL A 82 1.27 14.21 -9.26
CA VAL A 82 1.28 14.80 -10.61
C VAL A 82 2.71 14.99 -11.10
N ARG A 83 3.59 15.45 -10.21
CA ARG A 83 5.02 15.60 -10.53
C ARG A 83 5.70 14.26 -10.82
N ILE A 84 5.44 13.23 -10.00
CA ILE A 84 5.98 11.88 -10.19
C ILE A 84 5.49 11.28 -11.51
N GLU A 85 4.19 11.36 -11.81
CA GLU A 85 3.62 10.88 -13.07
C GLU A 85 4.30 11.54 -14.29
N HIS A 86 4.54 12.83 -14.21
CA HIS A 86 5.21 13.56 -15.30
C HIS A 86 6.65 13.11 -15.50
N MET A 87 7.47 13.07 -14.40
CA MET A 87 8.90 12.73 -14.53
C MET A 87 9.14 11.25 -14.83
N SER A 88 8.30 10.33 -14.38
CA SER A 88 8.49 8.89 -14.56
C SER A 88 7.80 8.30 -15.78
N ARG A 89 7.21 9.13 -16.66
CA ARG A 89 6.41 8.68 -17.82
C ARG A 89 7.10 7.61 -18.66
N GLU A 90 8.37 7.80 -18.98
CA GLU A 90 9.14 6.92 -19.86
C GLU A 90 9.45 5.53 -19.24
N VAL A 91 9.41 5.46 -17.92
CA VAL A 91 9.72 4.22 -17.15
C VAL A 91 8.51 3.64 -16.43
N ALA A 92 7.35 4.30 -16.48
CA ALA A 92 6.16 3.93 -15.69
C ALA A 92 5.67 2.50 -16.01
N GLU A 93 5.71 2.09 -17.28
CA GLU A 93 5.32 0.75 -17.71
C GLU A 93 6.22 -0.37 -17.17
N LYS A 94 7.49 -0.05 -16.88
CA LYS A 94 8.47 -0.98 -16.31
C LYS A 94 8.65 -0.81 -14.80
N SER A 95 7.90 0.10 -14.19
CA SER A 95 7.96 0.39 -12.76
C SER A 95 6.74 -0.17 -12.04
N VAL A 96 6.92 -0.55 -10.76
CA VAL A 96 5.84 -1.07 -9.92
C VAL A 96 5.79 -0.35 -8.58
N VAL A 97 4.63 -0.39 -7.94
CA VAL A 97 4.40 0.17 -6.60
C VAL A 97 4.21 -0.95 -5.59
N GLY A 98 4.72 -0.83 -4.38
CA GLY A 98 4.71 -1.83 -3.30
C GLY A 98 3.31 -2.14 -2.73
N LEU A 99 2.30 -2.30 -3.58
CA LEU A 99 0.92 -2.61 -3.22
C LEU A 99 0.74 -4.14 -3.07
N MET A 100 1.40 -4.69 -2.07
CA MET A 100 1.58 -6.14 -1.89
C MET A 100 0.27 -6.92 -1.73
N MET A 101 -0.82 -6.29 -1.23
CA MET A 101 -2.11 -6.99 -1.07
C MET A 101 -2.69 -7.48 -2.39
N ARG A 102 -2.32 -6.89 -3.52
CA ARG A 102 -2.67 -7.40 -4.85
C ARG A 102 -2.08 -8.79 -5.15
N TYR A 103 -1.11 -9.26 -4.34
CA TYR A 103 -0.51 -10.60 -4.41
C TYR A 103 -1.06 -11.56 -3.36
N HIS A 104 -1.95 -11.09 -2.48
CA HIS A 104 -2.63 -11.98 -1.54
C HIS A 104 -3.62 -12.89 -2.30
N PRO A 105 -3.51 -14.24 -2.21
CA PRO A 105 -4.34 -15.15 -3.02
C PRO A 105 -5.84 -14.98 -2.78
N ALA A 106 -6.26 -14.72 -1.52
CA ALA A 106 -7.66 -14.45 -1.22
C ALA A 106 -8.13 -13.11 -1.81
N PHE A 107 -7.27 -12.06 -1.81
CA PHE A 107 -7.65 -10.81 -2.45
C PHE A 107 -7.74 -10.95 -3.98
N ARG A 108 -6.83 -11.69 -4.60
CA ARG A 108 -6.93 -11.99 -6.04
C ARG A 108 -8.24 -12.73 -6.35
N LEU A 109 -8.61 -13.69 -5.52
CA LEU A 109 -9.86 -14.42 -5.66
C LEU A 109 -11.07 -13.46 -5.49
N LEU A 110 -11.05 -12.53 -4.53
CA LEU A 110 -12.10 -11.54 -4.36
C LEU A 110 -12.17 -10.58 -5.55
N ALA A 111 -11.03 -10.12 -6.06
CA ALA A 111 -10.95 -9.25 -7.23
C ALA A 111 -11.38 -9.92 -8.55
N ASP A 112 -11.46 -11.25 -8.58
CA ASP A 112 -12.01 -12.03 -9.70
C ASP A 112 -13.52 -12.23 -9.60
N GLN A 113 -14.16 -11.84 -8.47
CA GLN A 113 -15.61 -11.97 -8.31
C GLN A 113 -16.35 -10.80 -8.99
N ASP A 114 -17.57 -11.07 -9.41
CA ASP A 114 -18.49 -10.02 -9.80
C ASP A 114 -19.09 -9.37 -8.55
N VAL A 115 -18.73 -8.11 -8.32
CA VAL A 115 -19.26 -7.26 -7.24
C VAL A 115 -20.22 -6.19 -7.77
N SER A 116 -20.75 -6.37 -8.97
CA SER A 116 -21.62 -5.38 -9.61
C SER A 116 -22.97 -5.20 -8.91
N ASP A 117 -23.40 -6.18 -8.13
CA ASP A 117 -24.60 -6.17 -7.30
C ASP A 117 -24.38 -5.57 -5.90
N ALA A 118 -23.15 -5.12 -5.60
CA ALA A 118 -22.82 -4.58 -4.28
C ALA A 118 -23.65 -3.33 -3.95
N VAL A 119 -24.20 -3.29 -2.75
CA VAL A 119 -24.96 -2.17 -2.20
C VAL A 119 -24.13 -1.41 -1.15
N ARG A 120 -23.22 -2.10 -0.47
CA ARG A 120 -22.30 -1.50 0.50
C ARG A 120 -21.04 -2.33 0.66
N PHE A 121 -19.97 -1.72 1.18
CA PHE A 121 -18.71 -2.40 1.49
C PHE A 121 -18.00 -1.79 2.71
N SER A 122 -17.15 -2.58 3.36
CA SER A 122 -16.16 -2.07 4.32
C SER A 122 -14.85 -2.83 4.18
N LEU A 123 -13.75 -2.09 4.26
CA LEU A 123 -12.40 -2.63 4.36
C LEU A 123 -11.75 -2.02 5.59
N ASP A 124 -11.42 -2.85 6.56
CA ASP A 124 -10.95 -2.37 7.86
C ASP A 124 -9.62 -3.05 8.23
N ILE A 125 -8.68 -2.27 8.77
CA ILE A 125 -7.44 -2.75 9.36
C ILE A 125 -7.15 -1.99 10.64
N GLY A 126 -6.78 -2.72 11.69
CA GLY A 126 -6.33 -2.14 12.94
C GLY A 126 -5.25 -3.02 13.56
N HIS A 127 -4.26 -2.41 14.17
CA HIS A 127 -3.23 -3.11 14.91
C HIS A 127 -2.47 -2.16 15.82
N ASP A 128 -2.38 -2.50 17.09
CA ASP A 128 -1.62 -1.72 18.07
C ASP A 128 -0.16 -1.56 17.60
N VAL A 129 0.18 -0.33 17.26
CA VAL A 129 1.47 0.01 16.67
C VAL A 129 2.65 -0.34 17.59
N THR A 130 2.44 -0.37 18.90
CA THR A 130 3.46 -0.73 19.90
C THR A 130 3.86 -2.20 19.81
N GLN A 131 3.04 -3.05 19.19
CA GLN A 131 3.29 -4.48 19.00
C GLN A 131 4.01 -4.84 17.69
N TRP A 132 4.26 -3.86 16.83
CA TRP A 132 4.81 -4.14 15.49
C TRP A 132 6.25 -4.58 15.48
N ARG A 133 7.05 -4.08 16.44
CA ARG A 133 8.49 -4.38 16.52
C ARG A 133 8.97 -4.33 17.96
N GLN A 134 9.88 -5.21 18.31
CA GLN A 134 10.62 -5.13 19.55
C GLN A 134 11.63 -3.96 19.52
N ASN A 135 11.82 -3.27 20.64
CA ASN A 135 12.77 -2.16 20.79
C ASN A 135 12.58 -1.03 19.76
N TRP A 136 11.33 -0.71 19.43
CA TRP A 136 10.97 0.36 18.52
C TRP A 136 10.05 1.36 19.23
N LEU A 137 10.38 2.62 19.12
CA LEU A 137 9.57 3.71 19.66
C LEU A 137 8.79 4.36 18.50
N PHE A 138 7.50 4.53 18.68
CA PHE A 138 6.66 5.22 17.71
C PHE A 138 7.15 6.65 17.47
N SER A 139 7.50 7.36 18.57
CA SER A 139 8.00 8.73 18.57
C SER A 139 9.23 8.96 17.69
N GLU A 140 10.07 7.95 17.49
CA GLU A 140 11.29 8.03 16.65
C GLU A 140 11.03 7.58 15.20
N SER A 141 9.82 7.13 14.90
CA SER A 141 9.49 6.56 13.60
C SER A 141 9.01 7.59 12.58
N TYR A 142 9.05 7.22 11.31
CA TYR A 142 8.42 8.01 10.25
C TYR A 142 6.90 8.13 10.44
N ALA A 143 6.26 7.15 11.09
CA ALA A 143 4.83 7.11 11.32
C ALA A 143 4.34 8.22 12.27
N ALA A 144 5.22 8.71 13.17
CA ALA A 144 4.94 9.80 14.09
C ALA A 144 5.14 11.19 13.48
N LYS A 145 5.56 11.27 12.22
CA LYS A 145 5.78 12.57 11.55
C LYS A 145 4.48 13.16 11.03
N PRO A 146 4.21 14.46 11.23
CA PRO A 146 3.04 15.14 10.67
C PRO A 146 3.04 15.16 9.13
N ASN A 147 4.23 15.19 8.52
CA ASN A 147 4.41 15.14 7.07
C ASN A 147 4.80 13.73 6.62
N GLY A 148 3.88 13.03 5.98
CA GLY A 148 4.12 11.71 5.40
C GLY A 148 4.04 10.54 6.38
N GLY A 149 3.64 10.78 7.65
CA GLY A 149 3.29 9.76 8.64
C GLY A 149 1.78 9.65 8.84
N GLY A 150 1.38 8.93 9.90
CA GLY A 150 -0.01 8.64 10.22
C GLY A 150 -0.52 7.32 9.65
N VAL A 151 -1.61 6.84 10.24
CA VAL A 151 -2.15 5.51 9.94
C VAL A 151 -2.69 5.40 8.52
N LEU A 152 -3.27 6.49 7.99
CA LEU A 152 -3.83 6.51 6.65
C LEU A 152 -2.78 6.15 5.58
N LEU A 153 -1.59 6.70 5.68
CA LEU A 153 -0.50 6.42 4.74
C LEU A 153 0.19 5.08 5.03
N ASP A 154 0.27 4.71 6.29
CA ASP A 154 0.97 3.49 6.67
C ASP A 154 0.16 2.23 6.34
N LEU A 155 -1.16 2.29 6.51
CA LEU A 155 -2.08 1.19 6.25
C LEU A 155 -2.93 1.38 4.97
N CYS A 156 -2.42 2.09 3.96
CA CYS A 156 -3.15 2.45 2.75
C CYS A 156 -3.48 1.29 1.78
N HIS A 157 -3.11 0.07 2.10
CA HIS A 157 -3.44 -1.09 1.26
C HIS A 157 -4.94 -1.32 1.13
N GLU A 158 -5.73 -0.97 2.14
CA GLU A 158 -7.18 -1.09 2.13
C GLU A 158 -7.81 -0.11 1.13
N ILE A 159 -7.22 1.08 0.97
CA ILE A 159 -7.63 2.07 -0.05
C ILE A 159 -7.36 1.49 -1.45
N ASP A 160 -6.19 0.88 -1.66
CA ASP A 160 -5.85 0.22 -2.92
C ASP A 160 -6.78 -0.95 -3.22
N MET A 161 -7.05 -1.80 -2.23
CA MET A 161 -7.99 -2.93 -2.38
C MET A 161 -9.40 -2.45 -2.74
N ALA A 162 -9.89 -1.39 -2.09
CA ALA A 162 -11.18 -0.79 -2.41
C ALA A 162 -11.22 -0.25 -3.85
N SER A 163 -10.16 0.46 -4.29
CA SER A 163 -10.06 0.97 -5.67
C SER A 163 -10.02 -0.14 -6.72
N VAL A 164 -9.40 -1.28 -6.41
CA VAL A 164 -9.39 -2.44 -7.32
C VAL A 164 -10.78 -3.08 -7.42
N LEU A 165 -11.51 -3.20 -6.30
CA LEU A 165 -12.85 -3.79 -6.29
C LEU A 165 -13.91 -2.86 -6.89
N PHE A 166 -13.76 -1.57 -6.70
CA PHE A 166 -14.71 -0.54 -7.11
C PHE A 166 -13.99 0.59 -7.86
N PRO A 167 -13.61 0.40 -9.14
CA PRO A 167 -12.98 1.46 -9.93
C PRO A 167 -13.85 2.73 -9.99
N GLY A 168 -13.21 3.90 -9.91
CA GLY A 168 -13.89 5.20 -9.93
C GLY A 168 -14.51 5.61 -8.60
N LEU A 169 -14.00 5.12 -7.45
CA LEU A 169 -14.46 5.53 -6.12
C LEU A 169 -14.36 7.05 -5.92
N MET A 170 -15.43 7.65 -5.42
CA MET A 170 -15.47 9.05 -4.99
C MET A 170 -15.33 9.14 -3.48
N LEU A 171 -14.48 10.07 -3.03
CA LEU A 171 -14.25 10.35 -1.61
C LEU A 171 -15.28 11.37 -1.13
N GLU A 172 -16.10 11.00 -0.11
CA GLU A 172 -17.11 11.86 0.50
C GLU A 172 -16.58 12.54 1.78
N GLY A 173 -15.65 11.88 2.49
CA GLY A 173 -15.07 12.45 3.70
C GLY A 173 -14.00 11.57 4.34
N VAL A 174 -13.16 12.19 5.14
CA VAL A 174 -12.11 11.52 5.95
C VAL A 174 -12.16 12.03 7.37
N TYR A 175 -12.46 11.14 8.29
CA TYR A 175 -12.62 11.43 9.71
C TYR A 175 -11.47 10.79 10.49
N CYS A 176 -10.74 11.61 11.26
CA CYS A 176 -9.54 11.18 11.95
C CYS A 176 -9.64 11.42 13.46
N LEU A 177 -8.99 10.54 14.22
CA LEU A 177 -8.58 10.80 15.60
C LEU A 177 -7.08 11.02 15.63
N GLY A 178 -6.65 12.09 16.29
CA GLY A 178 -5.24 12.42 16.52
C GLY A 178 -4.76 11.92 17.88
N HIS A 179 -3.60 12.42 18.28
CA HIS A 179 -2.99 12.19 19.60
C HIS A 179 -2.38 13.47 20.12
N ASP A 180 -2.56 13.75 21.41
CA ASP A 180 -2.09 15.01 22.02
C ASP A 180 -0.57 15.21 21.88
N SER A 181 0.21 14.12 21.99
CA SER A 181 1.66 14.17 21.84
C SER A 181 2.16 14.17 20.39
N TYR A 182 1.28 13.87 19.40
CA TYR A 182 1.64 13.80 17.99
C TYR A 182 0.68 14.63 17.14
N PRO A 183 0.81 15.98 17.18
CA PRO A 183 -0.07 16.87 16.44
C PRO A 183 -0.08 16.55 14.94
N GLU A 184 -1.27 16.60 14.33
CA GLU A 184 -1.50 16.34 12.89
C GLU A 184 -1.19 14.90 12.41
N VAL A 185 -0.88 13.98 13.34
CA VAL A 185 -0.71 12.56 13.04
C VAL A 185 -2.01 11.84 13.34
N ASP A 186 -2.59 11.19 12.35
CA ASP A 186 -3.80 10.41 12.51
C ASP A 186 -3.48 9.03 13.11
N MET A 187 -4.11 8.74 14.26
CA MET A 187 -4.04 7.45 14.96
C MET A 187 -5.14 6.50 14.51
N SER A 188 -6.25 7.06 14.09
CA SER A 188 -7.36 6.34 13.45
C SER A 188 -7.90 7.20 12.33
N SER A 189 -8.19 6.58 11.19
CA SER A 189 -8.77 7.24 10.02
C SER A 189 -9.88 6.40 9.43
N ARG A 190 -11.00 7.06 9.07
CA ARG A 190 -12.11 6.45 8.35
C ARG A 190 -12.46 7.28 7.12
N LEU A 191 -12.38 6.64 5.96
CA LEU A 191 -12.83 7.20 4.70
C LEU A 191 -14.28 6.77 4.44
N THR A 192 -15.11 7.68 3.98
CA THR A 192 -16.42 7.38 3.38
C THR A 192 -16.31 7.48 1.88
N LEU A 193 -16.74 6.46 1.17
CA LEU A 193 -16.55 6.29 -0.26
C LEU A 193 -17.86 5.90 -0.94
N VAL A 194 -18.04 6.34 -2.18
CA VAL A 194 -19.19 5.96 -3.02
C VAL A 194 -18.68 5.50 -4.39
N SER A 195 -19.13 4.34 -4.83
CA SER A 195 -18.83 3.83 -6.18
C SER A 195 -19.69 4.52 -7.25
N PRO A 196 -19.24 4.57 -8.51
CA PRO A 196 -20.05 5.11 -9.62
C PRO A 196 -21.40 4.40 -9.79
N LYS A 197 -21.54 3.17 -9.31
CA LYS A 197 -22.78 2.38 -9.35
C LYS A 197 -23.64 2.57 -8.09
N GLY A 198 -23.25 3.43 -7.16
CA GLY A 198 -24.03 3.79 -5.97
C GLY A 198 -23.77 2.93 -4.75
N ALA A 199 -22.89 1.92 -4.78
CA ALA A 199 -22.49 1.22 -3.58
C ALA A 199 -21.73 2.20 -2.65
N ALA A 200 -22.21 2.36 -1.42
CA ALA A 200 -21.58 3.18 -0.40
C ALA A 200 -20.72 2.31 0.53
N GLY A 201 -19.56 2.80 0.91
CA GLY A 201 -18.70 2.04 1.79
C GLY A 201 -17.70 2.86 2.58
N SER A 202 -16.87 2.18 3.31
CA SER A 202 -15.83 2.79 4.11
C SER A 202 -14.53 2.00 4.06
N VAL A 203 -13.43 2.73 4.24
CA VAL A 203 -12.13 2.18 4.59
C VAL A 203 -11.75 2.70 5.96
N GLY A 204 -11.52 1.80 6.92
CA GLY A 204 -11.15 2.11 8.30
C GLY A 204 -9.76 1.61 8.62
N MET A 205 -8.97 2.41 9.34
CA MET A 205 -7.63 2.02 9.77
C MET A 205 -7.25 2.67 11.09
N ASP A 206 -6.55 1.92 11.95
CA ASP A 206 -6.07 2.44 13.23
C ASP A 206 -4.77 1.78 13.72
N TYR A 207 -4.05 2.53 14.56
CA TYR A 207 -2.87 2.08 15.31
C TYR A 207 -3.18 1.54 16.71
N LEU A 208 -4.45 1.31 17.04
CA LEU A 208 -4.94 1.19 18.41
C LEU A 208 -5.58 -0.15 18.74
N THR A 209 -6.11 -0.83 17.72
CA THR A 209 -6.76 -2.14 17.88
C THR A 209 -5.80 -3.16 18.52
N PRO A 210 -6.15 -3.78 19.67
CA PRO A 210 -5.20 -4.51 20.50
C PRO A 210 -4.62 -5.78 19.88
N LYS A 211 -5.24 -6.26 18.80
CA LYS A 211 -4.73 -7.39 17.99
C LYS A 211 -4.92 -7.06 16.52
N LEU A 212 -4.06 -7.59 15.66
CA LEU A 212 -4.23 -7.44 14.22
C LEU A 212 -5.65 -7.85 13.82
N HIS A 213 -6.37 -6.88 13.27
CA HIS A 213 -7.64 -7.04 12.57
C HIS A 213 -7.43 -6.59 11.13
N ARG A 214 -7.87 -7.39 10.16
CA ARG A 214 -7.85 -7.02 8.74
C ARG A 214 -8.95 -7.75 8.02
N ARG A 215 -9.98 -7.02 7.57
CA ARG A 215 -11.17 -7.63 6.99
C ARG A 215 -11.72 -6.79 5.84
N ALA A 216 -12.16 -7.46 4.78
CA ALA A 216 -12.93 -6.87 3.70
C ALA A 216 -14.30 -7.55 3.62
N VAL A 217 -15.36 -6.75 3.67
CA VAL A 217 -16.73 -7.24 3.51
C VAL A 217 -17.41 -6.47 2.38
N VAL A 218 -17.98 -7.21 1.44
CA VAL A 218 -18.81 -6.67 0.36
C VAL A 218 -20.20 -7.29 0.47
N TYR A 219 -21.22 -6.44 0.51
CA TYR A 219 -22.61 -6.83 0.64
C TYR A 219 -23.33 -6.53 -0.66
N GLY A 220 -23.61 -7.54 -1.43
CA GLY A 220 -24.51 -7.50 -2.58
C GLY A 220 -25.88 -8.07 -2.22
N TYR A 221 -26.83 -7.91 -3.15
CA TYR A 221 -28.18 -8.49 -2.97
C TYR A 221 -28.25 -9.96 -3.47
N GLU A 222 -27.28 -10.41 -4.27
CA GLU A 222 -27.15 -11.81 -4.67
C GLU A 222 -26.04 -12.52 -3.92
N ARG A 223 -24.95 -11.80 -3.58
CA ARG A 223 -23.77 -12.37 -2.94
C ARG A 223 -23.21 -11.47 -1.84
N MET A 224 -22.64 -12.12 -0.83
CA MET A 224 -21.87 -11.47 0.21
C MET A 224 -20.47 -12.08 0.27
N TYR A 225 -19.47 -11.24 0.37
CA TYR A 225 -18.08 -11.63 0.54
C TYR A 225 -17.61 -11.17 1.91
N ASP A 226 -17.08 -12.08 2.72
CA ASP A 226 -16.59 -11.80 4.07
C ASP A 226 -15.19 -12.41 4.23
N PHE A 227 -14.19 -11.57 4.08
CA PHE A 227 -12.80 -11.98 3.96
C PHE A 227 -12.00 -11.43 5.13
N ASP A 228 -11.74 -12.29 6.14
CA ASP A 228 -10.87 -12.00 7.27
C ASP A 228 -9.43 -12.44 6.94
N PHE A 229 -8.59 -11.48 6.62
CA PHE A 229 -7.18 -11.70 6.27
C PHE A 229 -6.30 -11.97 7.50
N ALA A 230 -6.70 -11.51 8.69
CA ALA A 230 -5.96 -11.75 9.91
C ALA A 230 -6.17 -13.19 10.41
N ALA A 231 -7.41 -13.69 10.34
CA ALA A 231 -7.75 -15.06 10.68
C ALA A 231 -7.54 -16.03 9.50
N GLN A 232 -7.23 -15.53 8.30
CA GLN A 232 -7.15 -16.31 7.05
C GLN A 232 -8.42 -17.11 6.78
N HIS A 233 -9.57 -16.51 7.08
CA HIS A 233 -10.88 -17.11 6.92
C HIS A 233 -11.71 -16.30 5.91
N TYR A 234 -12.04 -16.92 4.76
CA TYR A 234 -12.65 -16.25 3.62
C TYR A 234 -13.95 -16.97 3.25
N VAL A 235 -15.06 -16.24 3.30
CA VAL A 235 -16.40 -16.80 3.07
C VAL A 235 -17.09 -16.05 1.94
N ILE A 236 -17.65 -16.80 1.02
CA ILE A 236 -18.61 -16.31 0.02
C ILE A 236 -19.97 -16.89 0.36
N THR A 237 -20.99 -16.06 0.47
CA THR A 237 -22.38 -16.46 0.68
C THR A 237 -23.19 -16.09 -0.55
N ASP A 238 -23.94 -17.04 -1.09
CA ASP A 238 -24.87 -16.88 -2.20
C ASP A 238 -26.18 -17.66 -1.92
N GLU A 239 -27.02 -17.87 -2.92
CA GLU A 239 -28.28 -18.64 -2.81
C GLU A 239 -28.10 -20.07 -2.27
N ASN A 240 -26.92 -20.66 -2.45
CA ASN A 240 -26.58 -22.00 -1.97
C ASN A 240 -26.05 -22.01 -0.53
N GLY A 241 -25.93 -20.84 0.10
CA GLY A 241 -25.41 -20.65 1.45
C GLY A 241 -23.92 -20.31 1.50
N PRO A 242 -23.33 -20.26 2.71
CA PRO A 242 -21.93 -19.89 2.91
C PRO A 242 -20.97 -21.01 2.49
N ARG A 243 -19.88 -20.65 1.83
CA ARG A 243 -18.75 -21.55 1.51
C ARG A 243 -17.43 -20.87 1.82
N THR A 244 -16.52 -21.62 2.45
CA THR A 244 -15.16 -21.17 2.69
C THR A 244 -14.31 -21.34 1.43
N VAL A 245 -13.50 -20.35 1.13
CA VAL A 245 -12.64 -20.29 -0.07
C VAL A 245 -11.23 -19.84 0.29
N GLY A 246 -10.30 -19.93 -0.67
CA GLY A 246 -8.94 -19.44 -0.50
C GLY A 246 -8.00 -20.42 0.18
N ARG A 247 -6.79 -19.98 0.48
CA ARG A 247 -5.74 -20.73 1.16
C ARG A 247 -4.96 -19.86 2.12
N GLU A 248 -4.32 -20.49 3.07
CA GLU A 248 -3.32 -19.84 3.93
C GLU A 248 -2.12 -19.36 3.09
N MET A 249 -1.45 -18.34 3.60
CA MET A 249 -0.31 -17.73 2.93
C MET A 249 0.67 -17.11 3.93
N GLU A 250 1.95 -17.28 3.64
CA GLU A 250 3.01 -16.59 4.35
C GLU A 250 3.20 -15.16 3.81
N ARG A 251 3.28 -14.18 4.73
CA ARG A 251 3.34 -12.76 4.36
C ARG A 251 4.43 -12.43 3.33
N ASN A 252 5.59 -13.10 3.40
CA ASN A 252 6.70 -12.81 2.47
C ASN A 252 6.43 -13.26 1.04
N GLU A 253 5.52 -14.24 0.82
CA GLU A 253 5.13 -14.66 -0.53
C GLU A 253 4.59 -13.50 -1.37
N MET A 254 3.90 -12.53 -0.76
CA MET A 254 3.41 -11.33 -1.46
C MET A 254 4.55 -10.46 -1.99
N PHE A 255 5.59 -10.27 -1.18
CA PHE A 255 6.76 -9.46 -1.58
C PHE A 255 7.59 -10.18 -2.65
N VAL A 256 7.77 -11.48 -2.52
CA VAL A 256 8.46 -12.29 -3.53
C VAL A 256 7.66 -12.29 -4.83
N GLY A 257 6.33 -12.43 -4.77
CA GLY A 257 5.46 -12.42 -5.93
C GLY A 257 5.54 -11.12 -6.73
N ILE A 258 5.38 -9.96 -6.06
CA ILE A 258 5.46 -8.67 -6.75
C ILE A 258 6.88 -8.39 -7.29
N THR A 259 7.93 -8.79 -6.54
CA THR A 259 9.31 -8.65 -7.01
C THR A 259 9.56 -9.56 -8.23
N GLY A 260 9.05 -10.78 -8.21
CA GLY A 260 9.13 -11.72 -9.35
C GLY A 260 8.50 -11.16 -10.62
N ASP A 261 7.27 -10.64 -10.52
CA ASP A 261 6.60 -10.02 -11.66
C ASP A 261 7.31 -8.76 -12.16
N TRP A 262 7.85 -7.94 -11.25
CA TRP A 262 8.67 -6.80 -11.65
C TRP A 262 9.92 -7.25 -12.44
N LEU A 263 10.61 -8.28 -11.99
CA LEU A 263 11.76 -8.84 -12.70
C LEU A 263 11.39 -9.41 -14.07
N ARG A 264 10.19 -9.99 -14.23
CA ARG A 264 9.65 -10.42 -15.53
C ARG A 264 9.45 -9.22 -16.45
N ILE A 265 8.81 -8.16 -15.96
CA ILE A 265 8.60 -6.91 -16.71
C ILE A 265 9.94 -6.31 -17.16
N LEU A 266 10.96 -6.29 -16.29
CA LEU A 266 12.30 -5.80 -16.64
C LEU A 266 12.97 -6.64 -17.76
N ARG A 267 12.61 -7.92 -17.89
CA ARG A 267 13.10 -8.82 -18.95
C ARG A 267 12.25 -8.75 -20.22
N GLY A 268 11.18 -7.95 -20.22
CA GLY A 268 10.22 -7.88 -21.33
C GLY A 268 9.25 -9.07 -21.38
N GLU A 269 9.07 -9.78 -20.28
CA GLU A 269 8.13 -10.88 -20.11
C GLU A 269 6.80 -10.39 -19.51
N GLU A 270 5.71 -11.10 -19.79
CA GLU A 270 4.41 -10.79 -19.16
C GLU A 270 4.43 -11.16 -17.67
N PRO A 271 3.84 -10.32 -16.80
CA PRO A 271 3.65 -10.65 -15.40
C PRO A 271 2.65 -11.79 -15.22
N GLU A 272 2.82 -12.61 -14.18
CA GLU A 272 1.89 -13.70 -13.86
C GLU A 272 0.59 -13.19 -13.22
N ASN A 273 0.68 -12.10 -12.45
CA ASN A 273 -0.47 -11.52 -11.78
C ASN A 273 -1.08 -10.40 -12.62
N ARG A 274 -2.32 -10.57 -13.08
CA ARG A 274 -3.06 -9.54 -13.81
C ARG A 274 -3.26 -8.23 -13.03
N LEU A 275 -3.18 -8.29 -11.67
CA LEU A 275 -3.31 -7.14 -10.78
C LEU A 275 -1.96 -6.49 -10.48
N VAL A 276 -0.87 -6.83 -11.21
CA VAL A 276 0.45 -6.24 -10.99
C VAL A 276 0.34 -4.72 -10.91
N PRO A 277 0.82 -4.09 -9.82
CA PRO A 277 0.64 -2.67 -9.57
C PRO A 277 1.69 -1.83 -10.34
N ARG A 278 1.62 -1.85 -11.67
CA ARG A 278 2.47 -1.01 -12.52
C ARG A 278 2.18 0.46 -12.25
N LEU A 279 3.21 1.27 -12.27
CA LEU A 279 3.11 2.71 -11.94
C LEU A 279 2.11 3.43 -12.86
N ASP A 280 2.02 3.05 -14.13
CA ASP A 280 1.06 3.58 -15.11
C ASP A 280 -0.40 3.10 -14.89
N ARG A 281 -0.65 2.15 -13.96
CA ARG A 281 -1.97 1.54 -13.71
C ARG A 281 -2.48 1.70 -12.28
N VAL A 282 -1.77 2.44 -11.45
CA VAL A 282 -2.15 2.63 -10.03
C VAL A 282 -2.52 4.08 -9.69
N SER A 283 -2.63 4.96 -10.70
CA SER A 283 -2.92 6.38 -10.52
C SER A 283 -4.19 6.61 -9.69
N GLU A 284 -5.24 5.83 -9.92
CA GLU A 284 -6.50 5.96 -9.21
C GLU A 284 -6.35 5.71 -7.69
N SER A 285 -5.73 4.59 -7.28
CA SER A 285 -5.56 4.27 -5.85
C SER A 285 -4.55 5.19 -5.16
N THR A 286 -3.49 5.59 -5.86
CA THR A 286 -2.49 6.52 -5.33
C THR A 286 -3.05 7.94 -5.19
N ALA A 287 -3.85 8.40 -6.16
CA ALA A 287 -4.54 9.68 -6.09
C ALA A 287 -5.59 9.69 -4.97
N LEU A 288 -6.39 8.62 -4.82
CA LEU A 288 -7.35 8.50 -3.73
C LEU A 288 -6.66 8.55 -2.36
N THR A 289 -5.52 7.88 -2.20
CA THR A 289 -4.72 7.90 -0.96
C THR A 289 -4.23 9.32 -0.64
N ALA A 290 -3.65 10.02 -1.60
CA ALA A 290 -3.13 11.38 -1.39
C ALA A 290 -4.25 12.41 -1.15
N THR A 291 -5.37 12.28 -1.89
CA THR A 291 -6.56 13.13 -1.71
C THR A 291 -7.17 12.90 -0.33
N ALA A 292 -7.27 11.65 0.12
CA ALA A 292 -7.76 11.32 1.45
C ALA A 292 -6.86 11.90 2.55
N TRP A 293 -5.54 11.80 2.40
CA TRP A 293 -4.61 12.40 3.35
C TRP A 293 -4.75 13.93 3.42
N ALA A 294 -4.89 14.59 2.29
CA ALA A 294 -5.09 16.04 2.22
C ALA A 294 -6.46 16.49 2.79
N ALA A 295 -7.47 15.63 2.70
CA ALA A 295 -8.85 15.90 3.17
C ALA A 295 -9.11 15.49 4.63
N ARG A 296 -8.09 15.08 5.40
CA ARG A 296 -8.24 14.64 6.79
C ARG A 296 -8.88 15.73 7.65
N GLN A 297 -9.88 15.34 8.42
CA GLN A 297 -10.54 16.18 9.41
C GLN A 297 -10.44 15.53 10.80
N PHE A 298 -9.80 16.22 11.74
CA PHE A 298 -9.59 15.71 13.09
C PHE A 298 -10.77 16.13 13.98
N TYR A 299 -11.46 15.15 14.56
CA TYR A 299 -12.64 15.34 15.42
C TYR A 299 -12.35 15.13 16.90
N GLY A 300 -11.14 14.75 17.25
CA GLY A 300 -10.69 14.55 18.62
C GLY A 300 -9.30 13.95 18.68
N THR A 301 -8.81 13.81 19.89
CA THR A 301 -7.53 13.20 20.21
C THR A 301 -7.70 12.07 21.23
N ILE A 302 -6.72 11.21 21.31
CA ILE A 302 -6.61 10.15 22.32
C ILE A 302 -5.46 10.47 23.28
N GLU A 303 -5.61 10.01 24.52
CA GLU A 303 -4.62 10.17 25.59
C GLU A 303 -3.84 8.86 25.88
N LYS A 304 -4.09 7.78 25.13
CA LYS A 304 -3.37 6.51 25.32
C LYS A 304 -1.88 6.72 25.07
N GLU A 305 -1.02 6.40 26.05
CA GLU A 305 0.42 6.45 25.87
C GLU A 305 0.87 5.56 24.71
N ILE A 306 1.59 6.18 23.77
CA ILE A 306 2.26 5.50 22.64
C ILE A 306 3.72 5.92 22.69
N PRO A 307 4.62 5.04 23.14
CA PRO A 307 6.03 5.36 23.36
C PRO A 307 6.84 5.62 22.09
#